data_3536a6a0a23de5746773826ad3a24ce4
#
_entry.id   3536a6a0a23de5746773826ad3a24ce4
#
_cell.length_a   1.000
_cell.length_b   1.000
_cell.length_c   1.000
_cell.angle_alpha   90.00
_cell.angle_beta   90.00
_cell.angle_gamma   90.00
#
_symmetry.space_group_name_H-M   'P 1'
#
loop_
_entity.id
_entity.type
_entity.pdbx_description
1 polymer ?
#
loop_
_entity_poly.entity_id
_entity_poly.type
_entity_poly.pdbx_seq_one_letter_code
_entity_poly.pdbx_strand_id
1 'polypeptide(L)'
;MEYTPRLKTKYRSEIRTALKEKFQYKSVMQVPKLEKIAINQGVGGATTDKKLIEATIAELTTITGQQAVSSKSKKDISNFKLRKNMPIGVRVTLRDNTMYEFLDRLIAIALPRIRDFKGINDKGFDGRGNYTLGISEQIIFPEINIDKINKIQGMDITFVTSATNDVEALELLKQFGLPFKNQNTTTNG
;
A
#
# COMPACT_ATOMS: atom_id res chain seq x y z
N MET A 1 -16.73 -23.64 -4.90
CA MET A 1 -15.47 -23.19 -5.54
C MET A 1 -14.81 -22.16 -4.63
N GLU A 2 -13.56 -22.35 -4.30
CA GLU A 2 -12.82 -21.37 -3.49
C GLU A 2 -12.56 -20.13 -4.36
N TYR A 3 -12.94 -18.96 -3.85
CA TYR A 3 -12.75 -17.70 -4.57
C TYR A 3 -11.25 -17.36 -4.69
N THR A 4 -10.78 -17.13 -5.90
CA THR A 4 -9.40 -16.74 -6.17
C THR A 4 -9.36 -15.35 -6.84
N PRO A 5 -8.67 -14.36 -6.24
CA PRO A 5 -8.55 -13.03 -6.80
C PRO A 5 -7.96 -13.01 -8.22
N ARG A 6 -8.46 -12.11 -9.06
CA ARG A 6 -8.03 -11.94 -10.45
C ARG A 6 -6.51 -11.73 -10.57
N LEU A 7 -5.94 -10.86 -9.75
CA LEU A 7 -4.48 -10.57 -9.78
C LEU A 7 -3.64 -11.75 -9.29
N LYS A 8 -4.15 -12.58 -8.37
CA LYS A 8 -3.47 -13.82 -7.95
C LYS A 8 -3.39 -14.83 -9.09
N THR A 9 -4.46 -14.97 -9.86
CA THR A 9 -4.49 -15.81 -11.06
C THR A 9 -3.54 -15.28 -12.11
N LYS A 10 -3.60 -13.97 -12.42
CA LYS A 10 -2.71 -13.30 -13.37
C LYS A 10 -1.23 -13.45 -12.99
N TYR A 11 -0.90 -13.34 -11.72
CA TYR A 11 0.47 -13.58 -11.25
C TYR A 11 0.95 -15.00 -11.58
N ARG A 12 0.10 -16.01 -11.34
CA ARG A 12 0.47 -17.41 -11.55
C ARG A 12 0.58 -17.78 -13.03
N SER A 13 -0.32 -17.27 -13.88
CA SER A 13 -0.39 -17.61 -15.31
C SER A 13 0.59 -16.83 -16.17
N GLU A 14 0.73 -15.53 -15.93
CA GLU A 14 1.42 -14.60 -16.84
C GLU A 14 2.68 -13.99 -16.22
N ILE A 15 2.51 -13.26 -15.10
CA ILE A 15 3.56 -12.40 -14.54
C ILE A 15 4.79 -13.23 -14.14
N ARG A 16 4.59 -14.38 -13.53
CA ARG A 16 5.68 -15.26 -13.09
C ARG A 16 6.53 -15.75 -14.26
N THR A 17 5.93 -16.08 -15.38
CA THR A 17 6.63 -16.52 -16.60
C THR A 17 7.37 -15.36 -17.25
N ALA A 18 6.73 -14.21 -17.41
CA ALA A 18 7.33 -13.00 -17.96
C ALA A 18 8.56 -12.53 -17.17
N LEU A 19 8.47 -12.51 -15.82
CA LEU A 19 9.60 -12.13 -14.98
C LEU A 19 10.74 -13.16 -15.04
N LYS A 20 10.42 -14.47 -15.10
CA LYS A 20 11.43 -15.51 -15.25
C LYS A 20 12.24 -15.35 -16.54
N GLU A 21 11.59 -15.06 -17.64
CA GLU A 21 12.23 -14.85 -18.94
C GLU A 21 13.05 -13.55 -18.96
N LYS A 22 12.48 -12.45 -18.44
CA LYS A 22 13.14 -11.13 -18.42
C LYS A 22 14.42 -11.11 -17.62
N PHE A 23 14.42 -11.72 -16.43
CA PHE A 23 15.57 -11.74 -15.53
C PHE A 23 16.38 -13.06 -15.59
N GLN A 24 16.01 -13.98 -16.48
CA GLN A 24 16.70 -15.27 -16.72
C GLN A 24 16.91 -16.09 -15.44
N TYR A 25 15.90 -16.13 -14.55
CA TYR A 25 15.97 -16.91 -13.34
C TYR A 25 16.10 -18.42 -13.62
N LYS A 26 17.02 -19.07 -12.93
CA LYS A 26 17.26 -20.53 -13.06
C LYS A 26 16.06 -21.34 -12.55
N SER A 27 15.42 -20.88 -11.47
CA SER A 27 14.28 -21.54 -10.86
C SER A 27 13.06 -20.62 -10.78
N VAL A 28 11.88 -21.19 -10.90
CA VAL A 28 10.60 -20.51 -10.70
C VAL A 28 10.45 -19.95 -9.27
N MET A 29 11.13 -20.56 -8.29
CA MET A 29 11.11 -20.14 -6.88
C MET A 29 11.91 -18.86 -6.63
N GLN A 30 12.80 -18.46 -7.55
CA GLN A 30 13.56 -17.21 -7.47
C GLN A 30 12.75 -16.00 -7.93
N VAL A 31 11.65 -16.24 -8.67
CA VAL A 31 10.82 -15.14 -9.21
C VAL A 31 10.21 -14.36 -8.06
N PRO A 32 10.36 -13.02 -8.05
CA PRO A 32 9.83 -12.18 -6.99
C PRO A 32 8.29 -12.26 -6.94
N LYS A 33 7.78 -12.26 -5.71
CA LYS A 33 6.34 -12.27 -5.40
C LYS A 33 6.00 -11.18 -4.41
N LEU A 34 4.75 -10.74 -4.41
CA LEU A 34 4.23 -9.88 -3.37
C LEU A 34 3.96 -10.73 -2.11
N GLU A 35 4.52 -10.33 -0.97
CA GLU A 35 4.40 -11.07 0.29
C GLU A 35 3.30 -10.50 1.19
N LYS A 36 3.23 -9.18 1.30
CA LYS A 36 2.24 -8.46 2.09
C LYS A 36 2.10 -7.02 1.63
N ILE A 37 0.95 -6.42 1.94
CA ILE A 37 0.74 -4.97 1.87
C ILE A 37 0.50 -4.48 3.30
N ALA A 38 1.35 -3.56 3.77
CA ALA A 38 1.18 -2.92 5.05
C ALA A 38 0.63 -1.50 4.84
N ILE A 39 -0.48 -1.18 5.48
CA ILE A 39 -1.10 0.13 5.42
C ILE A 39 -0.97 0.75 6.80
N ASN A 40 -0.49 1.99 6.84
CA ASN A 40 -0.34 2.76 8.06
C ASN A 40 -0.97 4.14 7.89
N GLN A 41 -1.69 4.57 8.91
CA GLN A 41 -2.31 5.89 8.96
C GLN A 41 -1.92 6.58 10.26
N GLY A 42 -1.19 7.68 10.16
CA GLY A 42 -0.80 8.50 11.31
C GLY A 42 -1.93 9.42 11.75
N VAL A 43 -2.33 9.35 13.00
CA VAL A 43 -3.40 10.17 13.57
C VAL A 43 -2.83 11.11 14.64
N GLY A 44 -2.11 12.17 14.21
CA GLY A 44 -1.48 13.12 15.11
C GLY A 44 -2.46 13.85 16.03
N GLY A 45 -3.70 14.08 15.58
CA GLY A 45 -4.76 14.69 16.38
C GLY A 45 -5.31 13.83 17.52
N ALA A 46 -4.96 12.55 17.56
CA ALA A 46 -5.42 11.61 18.58
C ALA A 46 -4.88 11.95 20.00
N THR A 47 -3.83 12.75 20.10
CA THR A 47 -3.34 13.26 21.39
C THR A 47 -4.36 14.18 22.06
N THR A 48 -5.19 14.87 21.28
CA THR A 48 -6.23 15.78 21.76
C THR A 48 -7.60 15.09 21.78
N ASP A 49 -7.92 14.33 20.73
CA ASP A 49 -9.21 13.64 20.60
C ASP A 49 -9.03 12.15 20.30
N LYS A 50 -9.31 11.31 21.28
CA LYS A 50 -9.21 9.84 21.16
C LYS A 50 -10.24 9.24 20.20
N LYS A 51 -11.38 9.90 19.98
CA LYS A 51 -12.43 9.41 19.06
C LYS A 51 -11.95 9.34 17.61
N LEU A 52 -10.94 10.16 17.25
CA LEU A 52 -10.34 10.11 15.91
C LEU A 52 -9.70 8.75 15.62
N ILE A 53 -9.13 8.08 16.60
CA ILE A 53 -8.56 6.73 16.41
C ILE A 53 -9.65 5.71 16.10
N GLU A 54 -10.76 5.75 16.83
CA GLU A 54 -11.87 4.80 16.62
C GLU A 54 -12.50 4.99 15.22
N ALA A 55 -12.69 6.24 14.81
CA ALA A 55 -13.15 6.56 13.46
C ALA A 55 -12.16 6.05 12.39
N THR A 56 -10.86 6.31 12.58
CA THR A 56 -9.82 5.86 11.64
C THR A 56 -9.73 4.32 11.58
N ILE A 57 -9.92 3.61 12.70
CA ILE A 57 -9.97 2.15 12.71
C ILE A 57 -11.17 1.65 11.89
N ALA A 58 -12.34 2.26 12.06
CA ALA A 58 -13.53 1.90 11.31
C ALA A 58 -13.35 2.15 9.80
N GLU A 59 -12.83 3.32 9.43
CA GLU A 59 -12.53 3.68 8.04
C GLU A 59 -11.56 2.69 7.40
N LEU A 60 -10.40 2.44 8.05
CA LEU A 60 -9.39 1.54 7.51
C LEU A 60 -9.87 0.08 7.44
N THR A 61 -10.70 -0.34 8.40
CA THR A 61 -11.34 -1.66 8.37
C THR A 61 -12.30 -1.77 7.19
N THR A 62 -13.07 -0.72 6.90
CA THR A 62 -13.99 -0.70 5.75
C THR A 62 -13.23 -0.75 4.42
N ILE A 63 -12.14 0.02 4.28
CA ILE A 63 -11.30 0.01 3.07
C ILE A 63 -10.67 -1.36 2.83
N THR A 64 -10.13 -1.97 3.87
CA THR A 64 -9.30 -3.18 3.71
C THR A 64 -10.09 -4.48 3.84
N GLY A 65 -11.27 -4.44 4.46
CA GLY A 65 -12.04 -5.63 4.79
C GLY A 65 -11.43 -6.45 5.94
N GLN A 66 -10.37 -5.96 6.58
CA GLN A 66 -9.70 -6.60 7.71
C GLN A 66 -9.65 -5.65 8.91
N GLN A 67 -9.89 -6.14 10.11
CA GLN A 67 -9.83 -5.36 11.34
C GLN A 67 -8.48 -4.64 11.47
N ALA A 68 -8.54 -3.31 11.51
CA ALA A 68 -7.36 -2.48 11.73
C ALA A 68 -7.01 -2.38 13.23
N VAL A 69 -5.74 -2.19 13.54
CA VAL A 69 -5.21 -2.17 14.91
C VAL A 69 -4.57 -0.82 15.21
N SER A 70 -4.85 -0.25 16.38
CA SER A 70 -4.21 0.97 16.82
C SER A 70 -2.72 0.76 17.14
N SER A 71 -1.88 1.71 16.74
CA SER A 71 -0.46 1.78 17.06
C SER A 71 -0.26 2.70 18.25
N LYS A 72 0.42 2.21 19.30
CA LYS A 72 0.67 2.94 20.55
C LYS A 72 2.07 3.53 20.56
N SER A 73 2.21 4.71 21.18
CA SER A 73 3.51 5.36 21.41
C SER A 73 4.42 4.50 22.29
N LYS A 74 5.71 4.43 21.93
CA LYS A 74 6.74 3.73 22.71
C LYS A 74 7.41 4.63 23.75
N LYS A 75 7.41 5.96 23.53
CA LYS A 75 8.12 6.95 24.36
C LYS A 75 7.21 8.12 24.73
N ASP A 76 7.56 8.81 25.79
CA ASP A 76 6.97 10.10 26.17
C ASP A 76 7.68 11.21 25.38
N ILE A 77 6.92 12.12 24.77
CA ILE A 77 7.46 13.27 24.04
C ILE A 77 6.61 14.50 24.42
N SER A 78 7.15 15.36 25.27
CA SER A 78 6.44 16.51 25.84
C SER A 78 6.02 17.52 24.77
N ASN A 79 6.86 17.80 23.77
CA ASN A 79 6.56 18.73 22.68
C ASN A 79 5.31 18.35 21.89
N PHE A 80 5.01 17.06 21.77
CA PHE A 80 3.81 16.55 21.09
C PHE A 80 2.68 16.20 22.06
N LYS A 81 2.81 16.54 23.35
CA LYS A 81 1.84 16.15 24.39
C LYS A 81 1.56 14.65 24.41
N LEU A 82 2.58 13.85 24.07
CA LEU A 82 2.49 12.42 23.87
C LEU A 82 3.04 11.68 25.10
N ARG A 83 2.29 10.69 25.57
CA ARG A 83 2.71 9.78 26.62
C ARG A 83 2.81 8.35 26.11
N LYS A 84 3.64 7.55 26.73
CA LYS A 84 3.78 6.11 26.48
C LYS A 84 2.42 5.42 26.50
N ASN A 85 2.21 4.50 25.57
CA ASN A 85 0.95 3.76 25.37
C ASN A 85 -0.24 4.58 24.85
N MET A 86 -0.10 5.87 24.53
CA MET A 86 -1.16 6.60 23.85
C MET A 86 -1.29 6.12 22.40
N PRO A 87 -2.53 5.85 21.90
CA PRO A 87 -2.75 5.50 20.51
C PRO A 87 -2.53 6.73 19.63
N ILE A 88 -1.69 6.60 18.58
CA ILE A 88 -1.28 7.70 17.70
C ILE A 88 -1.37 7.36 16.20
N GLY A 89 -1.74 6.16 15.87
CA GLY A 89 -1.90 5.71 14.50
C GLY A 89 -2.69 4.42 14.41
N VAL A 90 -3.02 4.04 13.21
CA VAL A 90 -3.74 2.82 12.88
C VAL A 90 -2.99 2.08 11.79
N ARG A 91 -2.91 0.77 11.88
CA ARG A 91 -2.24 -0.08 10.89
C ARG A 91 -3.03 -1.33 10.57
N VAL A 92 -2.83 -1.82 9.37
CA VAL A 92 -3.31 -3.14 8.95
C VAL A 92 -2.26 -3.78 8.04
N THR A 93 -2.18 -5.11 8.06
CA THR A 93 -1.29 -5.87 7.18
C THR A 93 -2.10 -6.91 6.46
N LEU A 94 -2.16 -6.80 5.15
CA LEU A 94 -2.89 -7.69 4.26
C LEU A 94 -1.96 -8.74 3.67
N ARG A 95 -2.43 -9.97 3.57
CA ARG A 95 -1.73 -11.10 2.96
C ARG A 95 -2.67 -11.91 2.09
N ASP A 96 -2.08 -12.69 1.20
CA ASP A 96 -2.77 -13.66 0.34
C ASP A 96 -3.97 -13.05 -0.42
N ASN A 97 -5.15 -13.64 -0.33
CA ASN A 97 -6.31 -13.23 -1.13
C ASN A 97 -6.71 -11.77 -0.86
N THR A 98 -6.82 -11.36 0.40
CA THR A 98 -7.16 -9.97 0.78
C THR A 98 -6.15 -8.95 0.27
N MET A 99 -4.88 -9.31 0.20
CA MET A 99 -3.82 -8.47 -0.37
C MET A 99 -4.04 -8.23 -1.87
N TYR A 100 -4.32 -9.28 -2.65
CA TYR A 100 -4.56 -9.14 -4.09
C TYR A 100 -5.86 -8.41 -4.40
N GLU A 101 -6.90 -8.61 -3.59
CA GLU A 101 -8.17 -7.87 -3.70
C GLU A 101 -7.98 -6.38 -3.46
N PHE A 102 -7.26 -6.03 -2.39
CA PHE A 102 -6.95 -4.64 -2.09
C PHE A 102 -6.11 -4.01 -3.21
N LEU A 103 -5.08 -4.73 -3.71
CA LEU A 103 -4.25 -4.26 -4.81
C LEU A 103 -5.07 -3.98 -6.08
N ASP A 104 -5.99 -4.86 -6.43
CA ASP A 104 -6.85 -4.69 -7.61
C ASP A 104 -7.75 -3.45 -7.49
N ARG A 105 -8.41 -3.26 -6.33
CA ARG A 105 -9.22 -2.06 -6.06
C ARG A 105 -8.39 -0.78 -6.04
N LEU A 106 -7.19 -0.83 -5.48
CA LEU A 106 -6.27 0.29 -5.45
C LEU A 106 -5.92 0.74 -6.88
N ILE A 107 -5.52 -0.19 -7.75
CA ILE A 107 -5.10 0.11 -9.12
C ILE A 107 -6.28 0.53 -9.99
N ALA A 108 -7.39 -0.20 -9.94
CA ALA A 108 -8.50 -0.01 -10.86
C ALA A 108 -9.42 1.15 -10.47
N ILE A 109 -9.57 1.44 -9.18
CA ILE A 109 -10.58 2.38 -8.67
C ILE A 109 -9.94 3.55 -7.92
N ALA A 110 -9.08 3.29 -6.93
CA ALA A 110 -8.61 4.33 -6.03
C ALA A 110 -7.60 5.27 -6.69
N LEU A 111 -6.57 4.75 -7.37
CA LEU A 111 -5.54 5.59 -8.01
C LEU A 111 -6.09 6.54 -9.08
N PRO A 112 -7.02 6.14 -9.97
CA PRO A 112 -7.60 7.06 -10.95
C PRO A 112 -8.43 8.19 -10.33
N ARG A 113 -8.89 8.05 -9.10
CA ARG A 113 -9.66 9.07 -8.37
C ARG A 113 -8.80 10.11 -7.67
N ILE A 114 -7.48 9.92 -7.65
CA ILE A 114 -6.57 10.94 -7.12
C ILE A 114 -6.63 12.18 -8.04
N ARG A 115 -6.82 13.34 -7.41
CA ARG A 115 -6.82 14.61 -8.13
C ARG A 115 -5.47 14.82 -8.83
N ASP A 116 -5.52 15.22 -10.11
CA ASP A 116 -4.34 15.48 -10.94
C ASP A 116 -3.33 14.31 -10.99
N PHE A 117 -3.85 13.09 -11.03
CA PHE A 117 -3.01 11.90 -11.05
C PHE A 117 -2.15 11.83 -12.32
N LYS A 118 -0.82 11.87 -12.14
CA LYS A 118 0.17 11.81 -13.22
C LYS A 118 1.05 10.55 -13.13
N GLY A 119 0.58 9.52 -12.44
CA GLY A 119 1.35 8.32 -12.13
C GLY A 119 2.07 8.40 -10.78
N ILE A 120 2.44 7.25 -10.25
CA ILE A 120 3.16 7.11 -8.98
C ILE A 120 4.66 7.31 -9.18
N ASN A 121 5.32 7.87 -8.16
CA ASN A 121 6.75 8.13 -8.19
C ASN A 121 7.53 6.81 -8.00
N ASP A 122 8.58 6.60 -8.76
CA ASP A 122 9.48 5.45 -8.68
C ASP A 122 10.52 5.56 -7.53
N LYS A 123 10.64 6.73 -6.89
CA LYS A 123 11.61 6.97 -5.80
C LYS A 123 11.18 6.42 -4.42
N GLY A 124 10.04 5.76 -4.34
CA GLY A 124 9.50 5.18 -3.09
C GLY A 124 10.07 3.80 -2.73
N PHE A 125 11.12 3.33 -3.40
CA PHE A 125 11.80 2.08 -3.08
C PHE A 125 12.82 2.25 -1.96
N ASP A 126 13.01 1.21 -1.17
CA ASP A 126 13.90 1.20 0.01
C ASP A 126 15.31 0.63 -0.24
N GLY A 127 15.65 0.28 -1.48
CA GLY A 127 16.91 -0.38 -1.85
C GLY A 127 16.90 -1.90 -1.66
N ARG A 128 15.80 -2.46 -1.15
CA ARG A 128 15.64 -3.89 -0.87
C ARG A 128 14.40 -4.51 -1.53
N GLY A 129 13.89 -3.85 -2.55
CA GLY A 129 12.74 -4.33 -3.30
C GLY A 129 11.37 -4.09 -2.64
N ASN A 130 11.26 -3.26 -1.61
CA ASN A 130 9.98 -2.83 -1.07
C ASN A 130 9.64 -1.42 -1.58
N TYR A 131 8.38 -1.16 -1.81
CA TYR A 131 7.89 0.11 -2.33
C TYR A 131 6.85 0.72 -1.40
N THR A 132 6.96 2.01 -1.09
CA THR A 132 5.98 2.74 -0.29
C THR A 132 5.32 3.84 -1.10
N LEU A 133 3.99 3.81 -1.14
CA LEU A 133 3.13 4.80 -1.76
C LEU A 133 2.45 5.63 -0.68
N GLY A 134 2.71 6.94 -0.67
CA GLY A 134 1.98 7.90 0.15
C GLY A 134 0.72 8.38 -0.56
N ILE A 135 -0.40 8.33 0.12
CA ILE A 135 -1.70 8.85 -0.34
C ILE A 135 -2.08 10.00 0.59
N SER A 136 -2.41 11.14 0.02
CA SER A 136 -2.73 12.34 0.81
C SER A 136 -4.13 12.32 1.40
N GLU A 137 -5.07 11.63 0.75
CA GLU A 137 -6.49 11.68 1.07
C GLU A 137 -7.13 10.29 1.03
N GLN A 138 -7.77 9.87 2.13
CA GLN A 138 -8.48 8.59 2.19
C GLN A 138 -9.76 8.54 1.36
N ILE A 139 -10.29 9.70 0.96
CA ILE A 139 -11.55 9.82 0.19
C ILE A 139 -11.48 9.23 -1.24
N ILE A 140 -10.30 8.88 -1.70
CA ILE A 140 -10.14 8.19 -2.99
C ILE A 140 -10.77 6.79 -3.00
N PHE A 141 -10.93 6.19 -1.82
CA PHE A 141 -11.58 4.88 -1.67
C PHE A 141 -13.11 5.05 -1.66
N PRO A 142 -13.84 4.39 -2.58
CA PRO A 142 -15.29 4.54 -2.70
C PRO A 142 -16.06 3.95 -1.52
N GLU A 143 -15.42 3.10 -0.73
CA GLU A 143 -16.00 2.47 0.46
C GLU A 143 -16.25 3.47 1.59
N ILE A 144 -15.60 4.63 1.53
CA ILE A 144 -15.72 5.68 2.54
C ILE A 144 -16.84 6.64 2.18
N ASN A 145 -17.74 6.87 3.12
CA ASN A 145 -18.75 7.92 2.99
C ASN A 145 -18.16 9.28 3.42
N ILE A 146 -18.09 10.22 2.49
CA ILE A 146 -17.51 11.55 2.70
C ILE A 146 -18.23 12.32 3.81
N ASP A 147 -19.54 12.16 3.95
CA ASP A 147 -20.35 12.87 4.96
C ASP A 147 -20.03 12.43 6.40
N LYS A 148 -19.41 11.26 6.58
CA LYS A 148 -19.05 10.69 7.89
C LYS A 148 -17.61 10.95 8.28
N ILE A 149 -16.81 11.56 7.40
CA ILE A 149 -15.40 11.83 7.66
C ILE A 149 -15.25 13.05 8.55
N ASN A 150 -14.64 12.87 9.71
CA ASN A 150 -14.34 14.00 10.61
C ASN A 150 -13.13 14.81 10.15
N LYS A 151 -12.17 14.18 9.48
CA LYS A 151 -10.92 14.81 9.01
C LYS A 151 -10.33 14.05 7.84
N ILE A 152 -9.91 14.79 6.81
CA ILE A 152 -9.11 14.23 5.72
C ILE A 152 -7.73 13.87 6.25
N GLN A 153 -7.31 12.62 6.04
CA GLN A 153 -6.03 12.09 6.50
C GLN A 153 -5.37 11.27 5.40
N GLY A 154 -4.05 11.41 5.31
CA GLY A 154 -3.23 10.59 4.43
C GLY A 154 -2.92 9.22 5.03
N MET A 155 -2.45 8.33 4.19
CA MET A 155 -1.96 7.00 4.59
C MET A 155 -0.77 6.58 3.75
N ASP A 156 0.06 5.73 4.31
CA ASP A 156 1.18 5.09 3.63
C ASP A 156 0.84 3.64 3.35
N ILE A 157 1.01 3.22 2.10
CA ILE A 157 0.80 1.86 1.63
C ILE A 157 2.15 1.29 1.22
N THR A 158 2.65 0.32 1.97
CA THR A 158 3.94 -0.33 1.71
C THR A 158 3.72 -1.71 1.11
N PHE A 159 4.24 -1.91 -0.10
CA PHE A 159 4.27 -3.18 -0.80
C PHE A 159 5.57 -3.90 -0.44
N VAL A 160 5.47 -5.00 0.26
CA VAL A 160 6.62 -5.83 0.63
C VAL A 160 6.70 -7.00 -0.35
N THR A 161 7.84 -7.10 -1.03
CA THR A 161 8.09 -8.14 -2.02
C THR A 161 9.24 -9.04 -1.59
N SER A 162 9.38 -10.17 -2.25
CA SER A 162 10.53 -11.07 -2.09
C SER A 162 11.67 -10.76 -3.06
N ALA A 163 11.60 -9.63 -3.79
CA ALA A 163 12.68 -9.19 -4.67
C ALA A 163 13.93 -8.82 -3.85
N THR A 164 15.10 -9.07 -4.42
CA THR A 164 16.38 -8.68 -3.81
C THR A 164 16.78 -7.26 -4.17
N ASN A 165 16.29 -6.75 -5.30
CA ASN A 165 16.63 -5.45 -5.86
C ASN A 165 15.39 -4.66 -6.24
N ASP A 166 15.49 -3.33 -6.21
CA ASP A 166 14.41 -2.42 -6.57
C ASP A 166 13.98 -2.55 -8.05
N VAL A 167 14.90 -2.91 -8.94
CA VAL A 167 14.61 -3.12 -10.37
C VAL A 167 13.65 -4.30 -10.58
N GLU A 168 13.87 -5.40 -9.88
CA GLU A 168 13.01 -6.59 -9.93
C GLU A 168 11.63 -6.27 -9.35
N ALA A 169 11.60 -5.55 -8.21
CA ALA A 169 10.35 -5.15 -7.57
C ALA A 169 9.55 -4.16 -8.43
N LEU A 170 10.21 -3.18 -9.05
CA LEU A 170 9.58 -2.24 -9.95
C LEU A 170 8.90 -2.95 -11.12
N GLU A 171 9.59 -3.91 -11.72
CA GLU A 171 9.04 -4.69 -12.81
C GLU A 171 7.86 -5.55 -12.37
N LEU A 172 7.97 -6.22 -11.21
CA LEU A 172 6.85 -6.97 -10.62
C LEU A 172 5.61 -6.08 -10.44
N LEU A 173 5.78 -4.90 -9.85
CA LEU A 173 4.67 -3.97 -9.60
C LEU A 173 4.09 -3.39 -10.90
N LYS A 174 4.94 -3.13 -11.92
CA LYS A 174 4.49 -2.75 -13.27
C LYS A 174 3.63 -3.83 -13.92
N GLN A 175 4.02 -5.09 -13.81
CA GLN A 175 3.27 -6.23 -14.36
C GLN A 175 1.90 -6.42 -13.66
N PHE A 176 1.78 -6.06 -12.39
CA PHE A 176 0.49 -5.97 -11.71
C PHE A 176 -0.38 -4.83 -12.23
N GLY A 177 0.20 -3.84 -12.90
CA GLY A 177 -0.52 -2.69 -13.48
C GLY A 177 -0.42 -1.41 -12.66
N LEU A 178 0.52 -1.30 -11.71
CA LEU A 178 0.77 -0.04 -11.01
C LEU A 178 1.31 1.02 -11.99
N PRO A 179 0.65 2.18 -12.10
CA PRO A 179 0.96 3.20 -13.09
C PRO A 179 2.12 4.10 -12.63
N PHE A 180 3.35 3.62 -12.74
CA PHE A 180 4.52 4.44 -12.49
C PHE A 180 4.66 5.55 -13.54
N LYS A 181 5.14 6.72 -13.12
CA LYS A 181 5.51 7.78 -14.06
C LYS A 181 6.51 7.21 -15.05
N ASN A 182 6.21 7.32 -16.34
CA ASN A 182 7.17 6.98 -17.36
C ASN A 182 8.37 7.90 -17.17
N GLN A 183 9.49 7.36 -16.74
CA GLN A 183 10.77 7.96 -17.03
C GLN A 183 10.92 7.83 -18.54
N ASN A 184 10.50 8.86 -19.28
CA ASN A 184 11.00 9.01 -20.62
C ASN A 184 12.50 9.02 -20.48
N THR A 185 13.12 7.97 -20.90
CA THR A 185 14.52 7.78 -21.18
C THR A 185 15.07 9.08 -21.76
N THR A 186 15.68 9.89 -20.94
CA THR A 186 16.68 10.83 -21.43
C THR A 186 17.93 10.03 -21.73
N THR A 187 17.83 9.18 -22.75
CA THR A 187 18.98 8.73 -23.51
C THR A 187 19.17 9.80 -24.57
N ASN A 188 19.93 10.82 -24.27
CA ASN A 188 20.56 11.67 -25.30
C ASN A 188 21.73 12.43 -24.69
N GLY A 189 22.90 12.12 -25.22
CA GLY A 189 24.10 12.92 -25.14
C GLY A 189 25.27 12.21 -24.55
#